data_ab137b5cefcc835e5c604e399a154be6
#
_entry.id   ab137b5cefcc835e5c604e399a154be6
#
_cell.length_a   1.000
_cell.length_b   1.000
_cell.length_c   1.000
_cell.angle_alpha   90.00
_cell.angle_beta   90.00
_cell.angle_gamma   90.00
#
_symmetry.space_group_name_H-M   'P 1'
#
loop_
_entity.id
_entity.type
_entity.pdbx_description
1 polymer ?
#
loop_
_entity_poly.entity_id
_entity_poly.type
_entity_poly.pdbx_seq_one_letter_code
_entity_poly.pdbx_strand_id
1 'polypeptide(L)'
;MKLEAAEARALAAAFTAWDPHLMVDLHTTNGSYHGYHLTYSIPLNLSLPSSLLDFHRDRMMPAITTALAERHRVRAYYYGNFGRGAPPAGERRRWVAFDHRPRAGQNYVGFRNRLTILSEAYSYLSFQRRVEVTEQFVEEILKYVDAHRTDIVALTNSVDDEWIRAARSPAELPLGVQYELQPLPQPVPMVAT
;
A
#
# COMPACT_ATOMS: atom_id res chain seq x y z
N MET A 1 4.18 5.15 12.34
CA MET A 1 4.36 6.62 12.43
C MET A 1 5.26 6.96 13.61
N LYS A 2 6.12 7.96 13.45
CA LYS A 2 6.72 8.62 14.60
C LYS A 2 5.70 9.63 15.13
N LEU A 3 5.25 9.49 16.36
CA LEU A 3 4.25 10.39 16.96
C LEU A 3 4.90 11.64 17.56
N GLU A 4 5.92 12.19 16.92
CA GLU A 4 6.65 13.37 17.37
C GLU A 4 5.96 14.66 16.93
N ALA A 5 5.47 14.71 15.69
CA ALA A 5 4.74 15.87 15.16
C ALA A 5 3.30 15.92 15.68
N ALA A 6 2.79 17.13 15.87
CA ALA A 6 1.42 17.35 16.33
C ALA A 6 0.39 16.76 15.35
N GLU A 7 0.64 16.91 14.06
CA GLU A 7 -0.18 16.38 12.96
C GLU A 7 -0.24 14.84 12.99
N ALA A 8 0.90 14.18 13.21
CA ALA A 8 0.94 12.72 13.31
C ALA A 8 0.14 12.20 14.51
N ARG A 9 0.21 12.91 15.66
CA ARG A 9 -0.61 12.60 16.84
C ARG A 9 -2.09 12.82 16.59
N ALA A 10 -2.45 13.93 15.95
CA ALA A 10 -3.83 14.25 15.61
C ALA A 10 -4.43 13.19 14.65
N LEU A 11 -3.68 12.80 13.61
CA LEU A 11 -4.10 11.74 12.69
C LEU A 11 -4.28 10.40 13.41
N ALA A 12 -3.34 10.01 14.28
CA ALA A 12 -3.45 8.78 15.05
C ALA A 12 -4.64 8.80 16.03
N ALA A 13 -4.94 9.95 16.64
CA ALA A 13 -6.10 10.13 17.50
C ALA A 13 -7.42 10.03 16.70
N ALA A 14 -7.51 10.70 15.57
CA ALA A 14 -8.67 10.62 14.69
C ALA A 14 -8.89 9.19 14.18
N PHE A 15 -7.82 8.52 13.74
CA PHE A 15 -7.88 7.12 13.32
C PHE A 15 -8.38 6.20 14.45
N THR A 16 -7.90 6.43 15.67
CA THR A 16 -8.35 5.65 16.85
C THR A 16 -9.80 5.91 17.20
N ALA A 17 -10.27 7.16 17.07
CA ALA A 17 -11.64 7.53 17.42
C ALA A 17 -12.67 7.04 16.40
N TRP A 18 -12.32 7.03 15.12
CA TRP A 18 -13.23 6.64 14.03
C TRP A 18 -13.13 5.16 13.66
N ASP A 19 -11.96 4.56 13.88
CA ASP A 19 -11.61 3.18 13.55
C ASP A 19 -12.07 2.75 12.14
N PRO A 20 -11.65 3.45 11.09
CA PRO A 20 -12.10 3.17 9.73
C PRO A 20 -11.57 1.84 9.23
N HIS A 21 -12.34 1.11 8.43
CA HIS A 21 -11.90 -0.15 7.82
C HIS A 21 -10.84 0.03 6.74
N LEU A 22 -10.79 1.20 6.12
CA LEU A 22 -9.83 1.57 5.07
C LEU A 22 -9.32 3.00 5.27
N MET A 23 -8.02 3.21 5.10
CA MET A 23 -7.40 4.52 4.96
C MET A 23 -6.75 4.65 3.58
N VAL A 24 -6.92 5.79 2.94
CA VAL A 24 -6.20 6.16 1.72
C VAL A 24 -5.35 7.39 1.99
N ASP A 25 -4.05 7.29 1.71
CA ASP A 25 -3.06 8.36 1.93
C ASP A 25 -2.55 8.84 0.56
N LEU A 26 -2.84 10.09 0.20
CA LEU A 26 -2.64 10.62 -1.15
C LEU A 26 -1.37 11.47 -1.22
N HIS A 27 -0.44 11.04 -2.06
CA HIS A 27 0.87 11.66 -2.25
C HIS A 27 1.18 11.92 -3.73
N THR A 28 2.32 12.55 -3.93
CA THR A 28 2.96 12.72 -5.24
C THR A 28 4.38 12.17 -5.15
N THR A 29 4.79 11.37 -6.13
CA THR A 29 6.11 10.73 -6.15
C THR A 29 7.25 11.75 -6.10
N ASN A 30 8.35 11.31 -5.53
CA ASN A 30 9.65 11.95 -5.67
C ASN A 30 10.66 10.91 -6.16
N GLY A 31 11.46 11.22 -7.15
CA GLY A 31 12.61 10.36 -7.49
C GLY A 31 12.56 9.74 -8.88
N SER A 32 12.36 8.43 -8.99
CA SER A 32 12.60 7.71 -10.25
C SER A 32 11.66 8.09 -11.37
N TYR A 33 12.21 8.20 -12.59
CA TYR A 33 11.42 8.26 -13.82
C TYR A 33 10.89 6.87 -14.16
N HIS A 34 9.61 6.80 -14.50
CA HIS A 34 8.91 5.58 -14.89
C HIS A 34 7.68 5.88 -15.75
N GLY A 35 7.15 4.90 -16.45
CA GLY A 35 6.01 5.07 -17.36
C GLY A 35 4.63 4.83 -16.74
N TYR A 36 4.50 4.87 -15.41
CA TYR A 36 3.21 4.78 -14.72
C TYR A 36 2.69 6.17 -14.39
N HIS A 37 1.36 6.36 -14.45
CA HIS A 37 0.71 7.60 -14.06
C HIS A 37 0.61 7.75 -12.54
N LEU A 38 0.55 6.60 -11.85
CA LEU A 38 0.43 6.51 -10.40
C LEU A 38 1.13 5.23 -9.93
N THR A 39 1.76 5.32 -8.77
CA THR A 39 2.21 4.15 -8.03
C THR A 39 1.50 4.08 -6.69
N TYR A 40 1.39 2.88 -6.10
CA TYR A 40 0.69 2.66 -4.84
C TYR A 40 1.44 1.70 -3.95
N SER A 41 1.20 1.78 -2.65
CA SER A 41 1.69 0.81 -1.68
C SER A 41 0.55 0.35 -0.78
N ILE A 42 0.55 -0.93 -0.50
CA ILE A 42 -0.22 -1.56 0.58
C ILE A 42 0.71 -1.76 1.78
N PRO A 43 0.24 -2.22 2.94
CA PRO A 43 1.12 -2.61 4.03
C PRO A 43 2.12 -3.67 3.59
N LEU A 44 3.39 -3.47 3.93
CA LEU A 44 4.50 -4.33 3.49
C LEU A 44 5.04 -5.24 4.60
N ASN A 45 4.53 -5.15 5.81
CA ASN A 45 5.04 -5.91 6.94
C ASN A 45 4.43 -7.32 6.97
N LEU A 46 5.28 -8.34 6.93
CA LEU A 46 4.87 -9.75 6.91
C LEU A 46 4.39 -10.29 8.27
N SER A 47 4.46 -9.49 9.34
CA SER A 47 3.82 -9.83 10.63
C SER A 47 2.34 -9.45 10.66
N LEU A 48 1.79 -8.92 9.58
CA LEU A 48 0.35 -8.67 9.45
C LEU A 48 -0.40 -9.98 9.17
N PRO A 49 -1.69 -10.06 9.53
CA PRO A 49 -2.51 -11.20 9.18
C PRO A 49 -2.46 -11.50 7.67
N SER A 50 -2.17 -12.75 7.31
CA SER A 50 -2.08 -13.15 5.90
C SER A 50 -3.38 -12.90 5.16
N SER A 51 -4.53 -13.14 5.80
CA SER A 51 -5.86 -12.89 5.21
C SER A 51 -6.05 -11.43 4.80
N LEU A 52 -5.54 -10.48 5.59
CA LEU A 52 -5.58 -9.05 5.27
C LEU A 52 -4.65 -8.71 4.09
N LEU A 53 -3.43 -9.24 4.11
CA LEU A 53 -2.45 -9.03 3.04
C LEU A 53 -2.91 -9.65 1.72
N ASP A 54 -3.42 -10.88 1.75
CA ASP A 54 -3.89 -11.60 0.57
C ASP A 54 -5.11 -10.91 -0.05
N PHE A 55 -6.07 -10.46 0.79
CA PHE A 55 -7.20 -9.67 0.31
C PHE A 55 -6.74 -8.40 -0.40
N HIS A 56 -5.81 -7.68 0.19
CA HIS A 56 -5.25 -6.44 -0.37
C HIS A 56 -4.52 -6.68 -1.69
N ARG A 57 -3.54 -7.60 -1.66
CA ARG A 57 -2.61 -7.87 -2.77
C ARG A 57 -3.26 -8.59 -3.93
N ASP A 58 -4.08 -9.62 -3.63
CA ASP A 58 -4.51 -10.60 -4.62
C ASP A 58 -5.96 -10.38 -5.11
N ARG A 59 -6.75 -9.56 -4.37
CA ARG A 59 -8.13 -9.27 -4.73
C ARG A 59 -8.37 -7.78 -4.96
N MET A 60 -8.17 -6.96 -3.95
CA MET A 60 -8.55 -5.53 -3.98
C MET A 60 -7.73 -4.75 -5.01
N MET A 61 -6.41 -4.75 -4.90
CA MET A 61 -5.57 -3.93 -5.77
C MET A 61 -5.57 -4.36 -7.24
N PRO A 62 -5.55 -5.66 -7.59
CA PRO A 62 -5.70 -6.07 -8.99
C PRO A 62 -7.02 -5.60 -9.60
N ALA A 63 -8.14 -5.69 -8.89
CA ALA A 63 -9.43 -5.24 -9.39
C ALA A 63 -9.45 -3.71 -9.63
N ILE A 64 -8.95 -2.94 -8.66
CA ILE A 64 -8.88 -1.47 -8.76
C ILE A 64 -7.96 -1.04 -9.91
N THR A 65 -6.76 -1.62 -10.01
CA THR A 65 -5.80 -1.23 -11.06
C THR A 65 -6.22 -1.66 -12.46
N THR A 66 -6.92 -2.78 -12.59
CA THR A 66 -7.55 -3.19 -13.84
C THR A 66 -8.64 -2.22 -14.26
N ALA A 67 -9.57 -1.89 -13.36
CA ALA A 67 -10.63 -0.92 -13.64
C ALA A 67 -10.07 0.46 -14.00
N LEU A 68 -9.01 0.89 -13.31
CA LEU A 68 -8.31 2.14 -13.58
C LEU A 68 -7.71 2.15 -15.00
N ALA A 69 -7.08 1.05 -15.41
CA ALA A 69 -6.50 0.91 -16.75
C ALA A 69 -7.57 0.88 -17.84
N GLU A 70 -8.63 0.10 -17.66
CA GLU A 70 -9.69 -0.11 -18.64
C GLU A 70 -10.57 1.12 -18.85
N ARG A 71 -11.01 1.76 -17.74
CA ARG A 71 -11.97 2.86 -17.77
C ARG A 71 -11.33 4.21 -18.00
N HIS A 72 -10.12 4.42 -17.43
CA HIS A 72 -9.47 5.73 -17.40
C HIS A 72 -8.15 5.77 -18.20
N ARG A 73 -7.69 4.62 -18.71
CA ARG A 73 -6.40 4.49 -19.38
C ARG A 73 -5.22 4.93 -18.51
N VAL A 74 -5.37 4.79 -17.21
CA VAL A 74 -4.36 5.11 -16.21
C VAL A 74 -3.62 3.84 -15.80
N ARG A 75 -2.31 3.84 -15.98
CA ARG A 75 -1.45 2.72 -15.56
C ARG A 75 -0.96 2.98 -14.16
N ALA A 76 -1.16 2.00 -13.27
CA ALA A 76 -0.66 2.02 -11.91
C ALA A 76 0.24 0.81 -11.63
N TYR A 77 1.19 0.96 -10.70
CA TYR A 77 2.08 -0.11 -10.26
C TYR A 77 2.48 0.08 -8.80
N TYR A 78 3.12 -0.93 -8.22
CA TYR A 78 3.63 -0.85 -6.85
C TYR A 78 4.67 0.27 -6.70
N TYR A 79 4.54 1.05 -5.62
CA TYR A 79 5.44 2.14 -5.29
C TYR A 79 6.83 1.62 -4.94
N GLY A 80 7.83 2.31 -5.41
CA GLY A 80 9.24 2.03 -5.19
C GLY A 80 10.12 3.05 -5.90
N ASN A 81 11.41 2.76 -5.93
CA ASN A 81 12.39 3.53 -6.67
C ASN A 81 13.44 2.61 -7.29
N PHE A 82 14.05 3.05 -8.38
CA PHE A 82 15.27 2.42 -8.84
C PHE A 82 16.39 2.64 -7.83
N GLY A 83 17.14 1.60 -7.52
CA GLY A 83 18.30 1.67 -6.66
C GLY A 83 19.28 2.79 -7.08
N ARG A 84 19.90 3.42 -6.10
CA ARG A 84 20.88 4.48 -6.35
C ARG A 84 22.14 3.93 -7.02
N GLY A 85 22.72 4.72 -7.93
CA GLY A 85 23.94 4.38 -8.66
C GLY A 85 23.67 3.56 -9.93
N ALA A 86 24.75 3.30 -10.67
CA ALA A 86 24.70 2.39 -11.80
C ALA A 86 24.65 0.94 -11.32
N PRO A 87 23.90 0.06 -11.97
CA PRO A 87 23.95 -1.35 -11.64
C PRO A 87 25.33 -1.92 -11.99
N PRO A 88 25.76 -3.01 -11.34
CA PRO A 88 26.95 -3.74 -11.76
C PRO A 88 26.93 -4.08 -13.24
N ALA A 89 28.10 -4.23 -13.86
CA ALA A 89 28.20 -4.57 -15.27
C ALA A 89 27.42 -5.86 -15.60
N GLY A 90 26.51 -5.79 -16.56
CA GLY A 90 25.63 -6.89 -16.94
C GLY A 90 24.36 -7.05 -16.12
N GLU A 91 24.17 -6.28 -15.06
CA GLU A 91 22.93 -6.28 -14.28
C GLU A 91 21.97 -5.18 -14.73
N ARG A 92 20.67 -5.44 -14.55
CA ARG A 92 19.61 -4.44 -14.75
C ARG A 92 19.35 -3.67 -13.49
N ARG A 93 18.90 -2.42 -13.61
CA ARG A 93 18.39 -1.66 -12.45
C ARG A 93 17.24 -2.41 -11.81
N ARG A 94 17.24 -2.47 -10.48
CA ARG A 94 16.18 -3.09 -9.68
C ARG A 94 15.22 -2.02 -9.20
N TRP A 95 13.93 -2.31 -9.32
CA TRP A 95 12.87 -1.56 -8.66
C TRP A 95 12.76 -2.06 -7.23
N VAL A 96 12.94 -1.18 -6.26
CA VAL A 96 12.98 -1.54 -4.83
C VAL A 96 11.77 -0.95 -4.15
N ALA A 97 10.97 -1.80 -3.50
CA ALA A 97 9.83 -1.38 -2.70
C ALA A 97 10.25 -0.52 -1.51
N PHE A 98 9.28 0.17 -0.94
CA PHE A 98 9.49 1.04 0.21
C PHE A 98 9.68 0.24 1.52
N ASP A 99 9.86 0.96 2.62
CA ASP A 99 10.11 0.43 3.97
C ASP A 99 8.87 -0.28 4.54
N HIS A 100 9.06 -1.42 5.19
CA HIS A 100 8.01 -2.21 5.85
C HIS A 100 7.70 -1.76 7.29
N ARG A 101 8.50 -0.85 7.84
CA ARG A 101 8.40 -0.42 9.25
C ARG A 101 7.18 0.46 9.50
N PRO A 102 6.60 0.44 10.72
CA PRO A 102 5.38 1.18 11.05
C PRO A 102 5.56 2.72 11.13
N ARG A 103 6.77 3.22 10.83
CA ARG A 103 6.98 4.65 10.67
C ARG A 103 6.24 5.24 9.47
N ALA A 104 6.01 4.46 8.43
CA ALA A 104 5.20 4.84 7.29
C ALA A 104 3.70 4.61 7.60
N GLY A 105 2.84 5.55 7.17
CA GLY A 105 1.42 5.58 7.54
C GLY A 105 0.68 4.31 7.16
N GLN A 106 0.88 3.82 5.93
CA GLN A 106 0.23 2.61 5.46
C GLN A 106 0.61 1.37 6.28
N ASN A 107 1.87 1.25 6.71
CA ASN A 107 2.29 0.14 7.56
C ASN A 107 1.74 0.28 8.99
N TYR A 108 1.70 1.50 9.54
CA TYR A 108 1.12 1.75 10.86
C TYR A 108 -0.36 1.35 10.93
N VAL A 109 -1.13 1.73 9.91
CA VAL A 109 -2.55 1.39 9.81
C VAL A 109 -2.74 -0.11 9.61
N GLY A 110 -1.87 -0.75 8.79
CA GLY A 110 -1.84 -2.20 8.65
C GLY A 110 -1.68 -2.92 9.99
N PHE A 111 -0.76 -2.47 10.86
CA PHE A 111 -0.58 -3.02 12.21
C PHE A 111 -1.79 -2.81 13.13
N ARG A 112 -2.76 -2.03 12.72
CA ARG A 112 -4.06 -1.91 13.38
C ARG A 112 -5.14 -2.77 12.74
N ASN A 113 -4.74 -3.76 11.95
CA ASN A 113 -5.62 -4.68 11.24
C ASN A 113 -6.61 -3.97 10.30
N ARG A 114 -6.20 -2.85 9.70
CA ARG A 114 -7.04 -2.08 8.78
C ARG A 114 -6.41 -2.05 7.39
N LEU A 115 -7.26 -2.02 6.39
CA LEU A 115 -6.82 -1.85 5.01
C LEU A 115 -6.25 -0.44 4.82
N THR A 116 -5.23 -0.31 3.99
CA THR A 116 -4.67 1.01 3.68
C THR A 116 -3.99 1.03 2.33
N ILE A 117 -4.14 2.13 1.63
CA ILE A 117 -3.53 2.36 0.33
C ILE A 117 -2.78 3.69 0.40
N LEU A 118 -1.46 3.64 0.20
CA LEU A 118 -0.68 4.82 -0.14
C LEU A 118 -0.77 5.02 -1.65
N SER A 119 -1.11 6.22 -2.09
CA SER A 119 -1.16 6.61 -3.51
C SER A 119 -0.09 7.65 -3.79
N GLU A 120 0.63 7.46 -4.89
CA GLU A 120 1.72 8.33 -5.33
C GLU A 120 1.50 8.73 -6.79
N ALA A 121 0.84 9.87 -7.03
CA ALA A 121 0.71 10.42 -8.37
C ALA A 121 2.07 10.81 -8.94
N TYR A 122 2.33 10.51 -10.22
CA TYR A 122 3.64 10.73 -10.83
C TYR A 122 3.97 12.22 -10.94
N SER A 123 5.01 12.66 -10.25
CA SER A 123 5.36 14.08 -10.09
C SER A 123 5.70 14.80 -11.41
N TYR A 124 6.09 14.07 -12.44
CA TYR A 124 6.43 14.64 -13.74
C TYR A 124 5.23 14.80 -14.69
N LEU A 125 4.03 14.42 -14.27
CA LEU A 125 2.78 14.81 -14.92
C LEU A 125 2.47 16.28 -14.62
N SER A 126 1.68 16.92 -15.49
CA SER A 126 1.14 18.26 -15.20
C SER A 126 0.32 18.24 -13.90
N PHE A 127 0.21 19.38 -13.23
CA PHE A 127 -0.60 19.48 -12.00
C PHE A 127 -2.03 18.98 -12.21
N GLN A 128 -2.68 19.45 -13.29
CA GLN A 128 -4.03 19.02 -13.65
C GLN A 128 -4.09 17.49 -13.80
N ARG A 129 -3.15 16.89 -14.55
CA ARG A 129 -3.16 15.45 -14.78
C ARG A 129 -2.93 14.65 -13.51
N ARG A 130 -2.14 15.14 -12.57
CA ARG A 130 -1.98 14.51 -11.24
C ARG A 130 -3.29 14.50 -10.46
N VAL A 131 -4.03 15.63 -10.47
CA VAL A 131 -5.34 15.71 -9.82
C VAL A 131 -6.31 14.72 -10.44
N GLU A 132 -6.45 14.69 -11.76
CA GLU A 132 -7.33 13.78 -12.49
C GLU A 132 -7.02 12.30 -12.19
N VAL A 133 -5.73 11.92 -12.23
CA VAL A 133 -5.31 10.54 -11.96
C VAL A 133 -5.60 10.14 -10.52
N THR A 134 -5.38 11.04 -9.56
CA THR A 134 -5.66 10.79 -8.15
C THR A 134 -7.17 10.64 -7.91
N GLU A 135 -7.99 11.53 -8.49
CA GLU A 135 -9.45 11.47 -8.42
C GLU A 135 -9.97 10.13 -8.99
N GLN A 136 -9.53 9.76 -10.19
CA GLN A 136 -9.90 8.51 -10.84
C GLN A 136 -9.52 7.28 -10.00
N PHE A 137 -8.36 7.32 -9.36
CA PHE A 137 -7.93 6.24 -8.48
C PHE A 137 -8.81 6.14 -7.24
N VAL A 138 -9.11 7.26 -6.59
CA VAL A 138 -10.03 7.30 -5.43
C VAL A 138 -11.42 6.83 -5.82
N GLU A 139 -11.93 7.24 -6.98
CA GLU A 139 -13.22 6.80 -7.50
C GLU A 139 -13.29 5.28 -7.63
N GLU A 140 -12.27 4.64 -8.23
CA GLU A 140 -12.26 3.17 -8.36
C GLU A 140 -12.09 2.46 -7.01
N ILE A 141 -11.35 3.05 -6.06
CA ILE A 141 -11.31 2.56 -4.67
C ILE A 141 -12.69 2.59 -4.03
N LEU A 142 -13.40 3.71 -4.12
CA LEU A 142 -14.74 3.87 -3.53
C LEU A 142 -15.75 2.91 -4.15
N LYS A 143 -15.73 2.74 -5.47
CA LYS A 143 -16.58 1.74 -6.17
C LYS A 143 -16.30 0.31 -5.69
N TYR A 144 -15.02 -0.04 -5.54
CA TYR A 144 -14.65 -1.35 -5.04
C TYR A 144 -15.13 -1.57 -3.60
N VAL A 145 -14.90 -0.58 -2.73
CA VAL A 145 -15.30 -0.64 -1.32
C VAL A 145 -16.83 -0.75 -1.18
N ASP A 146 -17.60 0.01 -1.95
CA ASP A 146 -19.05 -0.08 -1.92
C ASP A 146 -19.54 -1.47 -2.35
N ALA A 147 -18.98 -2.02 -3.42
CA ALA A 147 -19.32 -3.35 -3.91
C ALA A 147 -18.95 -4.49 -2.93
N HIS A 148 -17.89 -4.29 -2.12
CA HIS A 148 -17.34 -5.31 -1.23
C HIS A 148 -17.43 -4.94 0.26
N ARG A 149 -18.30 -3.99 0.63
CA ARG A 149 -18.39 -3.46 2.01
C ARG A 149 -18.59 -4.54 3.07
N THR A 150 -19.45 -5.51 2.79
CA THR A 150 -19.73 -6.61 3.73
C THR A 150 -18.50 -7.49 3.95
N ASP A 151 -17.77 -7.83 2.88
CA ASP A 151 -16.56 -8.63 2.96
C ASP A 151 -15.45 -7.90 3.71
N ILE A 152 -15.30 -6.60 3.48
CA ILE A 152 -14.30 -5.76 4.14
C ILE A 152 -14.56 -5.68 5.65
N VAL A 153 -15.81 -5.42 6.05
CA VAL A 153 -16.20 -5.37 7.46
C VAL A 153 -15.99 -6.73 8.13
N ALA A 154 -16.43 -7.81 7.49
CA ALA A 154 -16.25 -9.16 8.01
C ALA A 154 -14.77 -9.52 8.16
N LEU A 155 -13.94 -9.18 7.17
CA LEU A 155 -12.51 -9.44 7.21
C LEU A 155 -11.84 -8.71 8.38
N THR A 156 -12.02 -7.40 8.52
CA THR A 156 -11.37 -6.61 9.57
C THR A 156 -11.80 -7.05 10.97
N ASN A 157 -13.09 -7.38 11.17
CA ASN A 157 -13.58 -7.91 12.44
C ASN A 157 -13.00 -9.29 12.74
N SER A 158 -12.95 -10.20 11.76
CA SER A 158 -12.39 -11.55 11.96
C SER A 158 -10.90 -11.50 12.30
N VAL A 159 -10.16 -10.60 11.70
CA VAL A 159 -8.73 -10.39 11.96
C VAL A 159 -8.51 -9.86 13.38
N ASP A 160 -9.31 -8.90 13.84
CA ASP A 160 -9.24 -8.40 15.22
C ASP A 160 -9.49 -9.52 16.23
N ASP A 161 -10.54 -10.33 16.02
CA ASP A 161 -10.86 -11.48 16.88
C ASP A 161 -9.74 -12.53 16.88
N GLU A 162 -9.14 -12.82 15.73
CA GLU A 162 -8.02 -13.74 15.59
C GLU A 162 -6.81 -13.25 16.40
N TRP A 163 -6.43 -11.97 16.25
CA TRP A 163 -5.31 -11.40 16.98
C TRP A 163 -5.53 -11.30 18.47
N ILE A 164 -6.76 -10.96 18.91
CA ILE A 164 -7.11 -10.96 20.33
C ILE A 164 -7.00 -12.36 20.92
N ARG A 165 -7.42 -13.40 20.19
CA ARG A 165 -7.27 -14.79 20.63
C ARG A 165 -5.80 -15.21 20.68
N ALA A 166 -5.05 -14.92 19.61
CA ALA A 166 -3.64 -15.28 19.51
C ALA A 166 -2.78 -14.57 20.55
N ALA A 167 -3.12 -13.33 20.95
CA ALA A 167 -2.42 -12.62 22.02
C ALA A 167 -2.56 -13.30 23.40
N ARG A 168 -3.56 -14.16 23.59
CA ARG A 168 -3.72 -14.98 24.79
C ARG A 168 -2.84 -16.23 24.80
N SER A 169 -2.31 -16.62 23.63
CA SER A 169 -1.36 -17.74 23.44
C SER A 169 -0.17 -17.25 22.62
N PRO A 170 0.73 -16.41 23.18
CA PRO A 170 1.78 -15.72 22.40
C PRO A 170 2.75 -16.64 21.65
N ALA A 171 2.89 -17.90 22.07
CA ALA A 171 3.75 -18.88 21.42
C ALA A 171 3.26 -19.26 19.99
N GLU A 172 2.03 -18.95 19.64
CA GLU A 172 1.41 -19.25 18.35
C GLU A 172 1.47 -18.05 17.37
N LEU A 173 1.95 -16.88 17.84
CA LEU A 173 2.05 -15.69 17.00
C LEU A 173 3.39 -15.66 16.23
N PRO A 174 3.38 -15.84 14.91
CA PRO A 174 4.57 -15.70 14.09
C PRO A 174 4.91 -14.21 13.91
N LEU A 175 5.66 -13.63 14.84
CA LEU A 175 6.15 -12.25 14.73
C LEU A 175 7.52 -12.22 14.07
N GLY A 176 7.63 -11.58 12.91
CA GLY A 176 8.89 -11.26 12.29
C GLY A 176 9.61 -10.15 13.07
N VAL A 177 10.87 -10.42 13.45
CA VAL A 177 11.72 -9.44 14.14
C VAL A 177 12.84 -8.92 13.23
N GLN A 178 13.13 -9.62 12.15
CA GLN A 178 14.10 -9.23 11.14
C GLN A 178 13.57 -9.53 9.75
N TYR A 179 13.77 -8.62 8.82
CA TYR A 179 13.25 -8.69 7.46
C TYR A 179 14.35 -8.45 6.45
N GLU A 180 14.29 -9.15 5.34
CA GLU A 180 15.17 -8.96 4.20
C GLU A 180 14.35 -8.77 2.92
N LEU A 181 14.78 -7.84 2.06
CA LEU A 181 14.19 -7.68 0.74
C LEU A 181 14.72 -8.77 -0.19
N GLN A 182 13.81 -9.57 -0.72
CA GLN A 182 14.12 -10.61 -1.69
C GLN A 182 13.67 -10.16 -3.10
N PRO A 183 14.44 -10.46 -4.15
CA PRO A 183 13.97 -10.27 -5.51
C PRO A 183 12.76 -11.18 -5.78
N LEU A 184 11.82 -10.70 -6.61
CA LEU A 184 10.75 -11.55 -7.09
C LEU A 184 11.32 -12.75 -7.85
N PRO A 185 10.69 -13.94 -7.73
CA PRO A 185 11.15 -15.14 -8.43
C PRO A 185 11.28 -14.99 -9.94
N GLN A 186 10.44 -14.13 -10.52
CA GLN A 186 10.48 -13.79 -11.94
C GLN A 186 10.62 -12.28 -12.12
N PRO A 187 11.47 -11.82 -13.06
CA PRO A 187 11.57 -10.39 -13.37
C PRO A 187 10.23 -9.85 -13.88
N VAL A 188 9.82 -8.71 -13.34
CA VAL A 188 8.65 -7.97 -13.82
C VAL A 188 9.14 -6.82 -14.69
N PRO A 189 8.69 -6.72 -15.96
CA PRO A 189 9.08 -5.62 -16.82
C PRO A 189 8.47 -4.31 -16.29
N MET A 190 9.36 -3.36 -15.96
CA MET A 190 8.95 -2.00 -15.62
C MET A 190 8.76 -1.18 -16.88
N VAL A 191 7.66 -0.43 -16.94
CA VAL A 191 7.44 0.52 -18.04
C VAL A 191 8.39 1.69 -17.82
N ALA A 192 9.39 1.79 -18.71
CA ALA A 192 10.29 2.95 -18.78
C ALA A 192 9.64 4.09 -19.58
N THR A 193 10.11 5.32 -19.34
CA THR A 193 9.81 6.52 -20.15
C THR A 193 10.85 6.68 -21.22
#